data_8eda361f2488abc245b88248d4e76c1c
#
_entry.id   8eda361f2488abc245b88248d4e76c1c
#
_cell.length_a   1.000
_cell.length_b   1.000
_cell.length_c   1.000
_cell.angle_alpha   90.00
_cell.angle_beta   90.00
_cell.angle_gamma   90.00
#
_symmetry.space_group_name_H-M   'P 1'
#
loop_
_entity.id
_entity.type
_entity.pdbx_description
1 polymer ?
#
loop_
_entity_poly.entity_id
_entity_poly.type
_entity_poly.pdbx_seq_one_letter_code
_entity_poly.pdbx_strand_id
1 'polypeptide(L)'
;AFSNILPSSTNPTLPYTHNTVDEHLDMVMITHHLNAAIPEDIAFADSRIRKETIAAEDVLQDMGVFSMISSDSQAMGRVGEVITRTWQVAHRMKEQRGPLDGDFEHNDNNRIKRYIAKYTINPAITHGISEYVGSIEPGKLADIVLWDPIFFGVKPELVVKGGLINSAVNGDANGSIPTSEPMKYRKMYGQYGGNLTSTSMTFVSKTAYENGINRALNLKRMVRPVKKY
;
A
#
# COMPACT_ATOMS: atom_id res chain seq x y z
N ALA A 1 -11.78 12.50 13.78
CA ALA A 1 -12.14 11.15 13.32
C ALA A 1 -12.81 10.39 14.46
N PHE A 2 -13.79 9.57 14.15
CA PHE A 2 -14.43 8.69 15.14
C PHE A 2 -13.58 7.40 15.25
N SER A 3 -13.52 6.82 16.44
CA SER A 3 -12.69 5.64 16.73
C SER A 3 -13.05 4.39 15.91
N ASN A 4 -14.24 4.34 15.34
CA ASN A 4 -14.76 3.25 14.52
C ASN A 4 -14.69 3.52 13.00
N ILE A 5 -14.00 4.57 12.57
CA ILE A 5 -13.84 4.93 11.16
C ILE A 5 -12.37 4.84 10.79
N LEU A 6 -12.07 4.06 9.76
CA LEU A 6 -10.74 3.93 9.16
C LEU A 6 -10.75 4.58 7.76
N PRO A 7 -10.54 5.89 7.66
CA PRO A 7 -10.55 6.57 6.37
C PRO A 7 -9.30 6.22 5.55
N SER A 8 -9.49 6.19 4.24
CA SER A 8 -8.41 5.99 3.26
C SER A 8 -8.23 7.25 2.41
N SER A 9 -7.00 7.51 2.02
CA SER A 9 -6.66 8.47 0.98
C SER A 9 -5.70 7.85 -0.02
N THR A 10 -5.65 8.41 -1.22
CA THR A 10 -4.70 8.00 -2.25
C THR A 10 -3.47 8.91 -2.24
N ASN A 11 -2.32 8.37 -2.63
CA ASN A 11 -1.14 9.18 -2.93
C ASN A 11 -0.49 8.62 -4.21
N PRO A 12 -1.06 8.93 -5.38
CA PRO A 12 -0.64 8.35 -6.65
C PRO A 12 0.67 8.93 -7.18
N THR A 13 1.14 10.04 -6.61
CA THR A 13 2.32 10.78 -7.05
C THR A 13 3.31 11.01 -5.90
N LEU A 14 4.23 11.94 -6.08
CA LEU A 14 5.06 12.47 -4.99
C LEU A 14 4.17 13.08 -3.90
N PRO A 15 4.69 13.23 -2.66
CA PRO A 15 3.98 13.94 -1.61
C PRO A 15 3.44 15.30 -2.11
N TYR A 16 2.22 15.61 -1.76
CA TYR A 16 1.58 16.87 -2.19
C TYR A 16 2.37 18.12 -1.76
N THR A 17 3.13 18.01 -0.68
CA THR A 17 4.04 19.08 -0.21
C THR A 17 5.27 19.30 -1.09
N HIS A 18 5.53 18.43 -2.08
CA HIS A 18 6.62 18.56 -3.03
C HIS A 18 6.20 19.18 -4.36
N ASN A 19 4.96 19.00 -4.76
CA ASN A 19 4.48 19.47 -6.04
C ASN A 19 3.89 20.88 -5.92
N THR A 20 3.98 21.64 -7.01
CA THR A 20 3.29 22.92 -7.13
C THR A 20 1.79 22.71 -7.38
N VAL A 21 1.00 23.75 -7.16
CA VAL A 21 -0.44 23.72 -7.48
C VAL A 21 -0.65 23.48 -8.98
N ASP A 22 0.15 24.11 -9.83
CA ASP A 22 0.06 23.98 -11.27
C ASP A 22 0.33 22.55 -11.73
N GLU A 23 1.35 21.88 -11.18
CA GLU A 23 1.61 20.46 -11.46
C GLU A 23 0.44 19.55 -11.07
N HIS A 24 -0.24 19.86 -9.98
CA HIS A 24 -1.43 19.10 -9.58
C HIS A 24 -2.63 19.39 -10.48
N LEU A 25 -2.82 20.63 -10.91
CA LEU A 25 -3.87 20.99 -11.86
C LEU A 25 -3.63 20.29 -13.20
N ASP A 26 -2.41 20.35 -13.74
CA ASP A 26 -2.04 19.65 -14.98
C ASP A 26 -2.28 18.14 -14.86
N MET A 27 -1.93 17.54 -13.74
CA MET A 27 -2.17 16.13 -13.50
C MET A 27 -3.67 15.80 -13.52
N VAL A 28 -4.52 16.60 -12.89
CA VAL A 28 -5.98 16.42 -12.93
C VAL A 28 -6.51 16.58 -14.34
N MET A 29 -6.04 17.60 -15.06
CA MET A 29 -6.43 17.83 -16.46
C MET A 29 -6.10 16.62 -17.34
N ILE A 30 -4.88 16.09 -17.25
CA ILE A 30 -4.43 14.96 -18.06
C ILE A 30 -5.17 13.68 -17.69
N THR A 31 -5.27 13.38 -16.41
CA THR A 31 -5.80 12.10 -15.92
C THR A 31 -7.32 11.97 -16.08
N HIS A 32 -8.03 13.09 -16.08
CA HIS A 32 -9.47 13.13 -16.35
C HIS A 32 -9.80 13.41 -17.82
N HIS A 33 -8.79 13.46 -18.71
CA HIS A 33 -8.96 13.78 -20.13
C HIS A 33 -9.68 15.12 -20.38
N LEU A 34 -9.41 16.10 -19.53
CA LEU A 34 -9.99 17.44 -19.61
C LEU A 34 -9.29 18.27 -20.68
N ASN A 35 -9.99 19.25 -21.22
CA ASN A 35 -9.50 20.13 -22.27
C ASN A 35 -9.30 21.56 -21.74
N ALA A 36 -8.07 22.05 -21.76
CA ALA A 36 -7.72 23.40 -21.31
C ALA A 36 -8.38 24.54 -22.15
N ALA A 37 -8.97 24.22 -23.31
CA ALA A 37 -9.74 25.18 -24.09
C ALA A 37 -11.21 25.31 -23.66
N ILE A 38 -11.66 24.45 -22.72
CA ILE A 38 -13.05 24.41 -22.23
C ILE A 38 -13.07 24.98 -20.80
N PRO A 39 -13.74 26.13 -20.56
CA PRO A 39 -13.79 26.77 -19.25
C PRO A 39 -14.37 25.88 -18.14
N GLU A 40 -15.34 25.04 -18.45
CA GLU A 40 -15.96 24.11 -17.51
C GLU A 40 -14.99 23.03 -17.03
N ASP A 41 -14.11 22.56 -17.91
CA ASP A 41 -13.08 21.58 -17.58
C ASP A 41 -12.01 22.19 -16.66
N ILE A 42 -11.62 23.43 -16.92
CA ILE A 42 -10.72 24.19 -16.05
C ILE A 42 -11.37 24.38 -14.68
N ALA A 43 -12.62 24.83 -14.63
CA ALA A 43 -13.37 25.03 -13.39
C ALA A 43 -13.50 23.71 -12.58
N PHE A 44 -13.67 22.58 -13.26
CA PHE A 44 -13.66 21.28 -12.62
C PHE A 44 -12.31 20.98 -11.95
N ALA A 45 -11.20 21.16 -12.67
CA ALA A 45 -9.86 20.94 -12.13
C ALA A 45 -9.59 21.84 -10.93
N ASP A 46 -9.86 23.14 -11.04
CA ASP A 46 -9.73 24.13 -9.95
C ASP A 46 -10.59 23.78 -8.72
N SER A 47 -11.73 23.16 -8.92
CA SER A 47 -12.58 22.72 -7.81
C SER A 47 -11.97 21.56 -7.01
N ARG A 48 -11.07 20.80 -7.63
CA ARG A 48 -10.43 19.62 -7.02
C ARG A 48 -9.12 19.96 -6.33
N ILE A 49 -8.35 20.88 -6.90
CA ILE A 49 -7.03 21.27 -6.41
C ILE A 49 -7.08 22.69 -5.85
N ARG A 50 -6.81 22.80 -4.55
CA ARG A 50 -6.83 24.10 -3.84
C ARG A 50 -5.52 24.27 -3.08
N LYS A 51 -4.79 25.34 -3.37
CA LYS A 51 -3.49 25.64 -2.74
C LYS A 51 -3.54 25.67 -1.20
N GLU A 52 -4.67 26.05 -0.63
CA GLU A 52 -4.84 26.15 0.82
C GLU A 52 -4.94 24.79 1.52
N THR A 53 -5.32 23.76 0.82
CA THR A 53 -5.64 22.45 1.42
C THR A 53 -4.87 21.27 0.85
N ILE A 54 -4.20 21.44 -0.29
CA ILE A 54 -3.55 20.32 -1.00
C ILE A 54 -2.48 19.62 -0.13
N ALA A 55 -1.70 20.39 0.62
CA ALA A 55 -0.69 19.82 1.51
C ALA A 55 -1.30 19.22 2.80
N ALA A 56 -2.57 19.47 3.08
CA ALA A 56 -3.22 18.97 4.28
C ALA A 56 -3.32 17.43 4.27
N GLU A 57 -3.40 16.79 3.12
CA GLU A 57 -3.44 15.33 3.04
C GLU A 57 -2.19 14.68 3.62
N ASP A 58 -1.00 15.17 3.27
CA ASP A 58 0.25 14.67 3.83
C ASP A 58 0.27 14.83 5.36
N VAL A 59 -0.15 15.98 5.85
CA VAL A 59 -0.24 16.27 7.30
C VAL A 59 -1.23 15.34 7.98
N LEU A 60 -2.41 15.13 7.40
CA LEU A 60 -3.44 14.24 7.93
C LEU A 60 -2.99 12.77 7.90
N GLN A 61 -2.20 12.37 6.90
CA GLN A 61 -1.55 11.07 6.88
C GLN A 61 -0.59 10.91 8.06
N ASP A 62 0.24 11.92 8.33
CA ASP A 62 1.22 11.88 9.42
C ASP A 62 0.58 11.96 10.81
N MET A 63 -0.51 12.70 10.95
CA MET A 63 -1.31 12.76 12.17
C MET A 63 -2.07 11.45 12.47
N GLY A 64 -2.16 10.53 11.50
CA GLY A 64 -2.91 9.29 11.62
C GLY A 64 -4.43 9.45 11.44
N VAL A 65 -4.88 10.60 10.95
CA VAL A 65 -6.30 10.84 10.60
C VAL A 65 -6.72 9.93 9.45
N PHE A 66 -5.90 9.85 8.40
CA PHE A 66 -6.04 8.84 7.38
C PHE A 66 -5.37 7.55 7.84
N SER A 67 -6.17 6.53 8.09
CA SER A 67 -5.72 5.25 8.60
C SER A 67 -5.12 4.36 7.53
N MET A 68 -5.45 4.59 6.27
CA MET A 68 -4.99 3.79 5.13
C MET A 68 -4.48 4.69 4.01
N ILE A 69 -3.59 4.12 3.19
CA ILE A 69 -3.15 4.70 1.94
C ILE A 69 -3.49 3.74 0.81
N SER A 70 -4.00 4.25 -0.30
CA SER A 70 -4.37 3.45 -1.47
C SER A 70 -3.67 3.93 -2.72
N SER A 71 -3.64 3.06 -3.74
CA SER A 71 -2.86 3.29 -4.96
C SER A 71 -3.61 4.01 -6.05
N ASP A 72 -4.95 3.99 -6.03
CA ASP A 72 -5.79 4.43 -7.16
C ASP A 72 -5.42 3.76 -8.51
N SER A 73 -5.03 2.51 -8.45
CA SER A 73 -4.35 1.80 -9.55
C SER A 73 -5.16 1.65 -10.84
N GLN A 74 -6.47 1.72 -10.73
CA GLN A 74 -7.38 1.53 -11.88
C GLN A 74 -7.80 2.84 -12.53
N ALA A 75 -7.55 3.97 -11.89
CA ALA A 75 -7.86 5.29 -12.42
C ALA A 75 -6.59 6.07 -12.73
N MET A 76 -5.84 6.52 -11.74
CA MET A 76 -4.72 7.45 -11.91
C MET A 76 -3.45 7.05 -11.15
N GLY A 77 -3.47 5.96 -10.40
CA GLY A 77 -2.35 5.54 -9.57
C GLY A 77 -1.67 4.26 -10.05
N ARG A 78 -0.58 3.90 -9.37
CA ARG A 78 0.21 2.72 -9.65
C ARG A 78 0.37 1.88 -8.40
N VAL A 79 -0.19 0.67 -8.40
CA VAL A 79 -0.11 -0.24 -7.26
C VAL A 79 1.33 -0.56 -6.84
N GLY A 80 2.25 -0.67 -7.79
CA GLY A 80 3.66 -0.96 -7.51
C GLY A 80 4.40 0.19 -6.81
N GLU A 81 3.88 1.40 -6.85
CA GLU A 81 4.53 2.56 -6.26
C GLU A 81 3.95 2.97 -4.90
N VAL A 82 2.79 2.45 -4.50
CA VAL A 82 2.11 2.90 -3.28
C VAL A 82 2.98 2.79 -2.02
N ILE A 83 3.78 1.75 -1.90
CA ILE A 83 4.68 1.55 -0.76
C ILE A 83 5.77 2.61 -0.74
N THR A 84 6.44 2.82 -1.86
CA THR A 84 7.48 3.86 -1.98
C THR A 84 6.90 5.25 -1.70
N ARG A 85 5.72 5.57 -2.24
CA ARG A 85 5.03 6.84 -1.99
C ARG A 85 4.66 7.03 -0.52
N THR A 86 4.23 5.97 0.14
CA THR A 86 3.95 6.00 1.58
C THR A 86 5.18 6.44 2.38
N TRP A 87 6.36 5.90 2.05
CA TRP A 87 7.60 6.25 2.73
C TRP A 87 8.13 7.62 2.35
N GLN A 88 7.89 8.08 1.13
CA GLN A 88 8.18 9.46 0.73
C GLN A 88 7.35 10.47 1.54
N VAL A 89 6.07 10.18 1.76
CA VAL A 89 5.23 11.03 2.64
C VAL A 89 5.76 11.00 4.07
N ALA A 90 6.09 9.82 4.61
CA ALA A 90 6.64 9.70 5.97
C ALA A 90 7.93 10.52 6.14
N HIS A 91 8.85 10.42 5.17
CA HIS A 91 10.10 11.16 5.16
C HIS A 91 9.86 12.67 5.11
N ARG A 92 9.03 13.11 4.16
CA ARG A 92 8.69 14.52 4.00
C ARG A 92 8.05 15.11 5.26
N MET A 93 7.18 14.35 5.89
CA MET A 93 6.54 14.79 7.13
C MET A 93 7.53 14.86 8.30
N LYS A 94 8.52 13.97 8.37
CA LYS A 94 9.60 14.08 9.35
C LYS A 94 10.40 15.37 9.15
N GLU A 95 10.78 15.69 7.91
CA GLU A 95 11.50 16.94 7.61
C GLU A 95 10.72 18.19 8.00
N GLN A 96 9.43 18.22 7.72
CA GLN A 96 8.60 19.42 7.95
C GLN A 96 8.09 19.55 9.37
N ARG A 97 7.82 18.44 10.07
CA ARG A 97 7.10 18.41 11.35
C ARG A 97 7.94 17.88 12.51
N GLY A 98 9.14 17.38 12.23
CA GLY A 98 9.99 16.75 13.24
C GLY A 98 9.50 15.38 13.70
N PRO A 99 10.01 14.87 14.84
CA PRO A 99 9.62 13.57 15.38
C PRO A 99 8.15 13.55 15.83
N LEU A 100 7.53 12.37 15.80
CA LEU A 100 6.23 12.16 16.46
C LEU A 100 6.40 12.05 17.98
N ASP A 101 5.29 12.15 18.71
CA ASP A 101 5.27 11.93 20.15
C ASP A 101 5.86 10.55 20.49
N GLY A 102 6.91 10.55 21.33
CA GLY A 102 7.66 9.36 21.68
C GLY A 102 8.74 8.91 20.68
N ASP A 103 8.86 9.59 19.55
CA ASP A 103 10.01 9.50 18.64
C ASP A 103 11.01 10.62 18.97
N PHE A 104 12.27 10.45 18.54
CA PHE A 104 13.32 11.45 18.69
C PHE A 104 14.29 11.37 17.51
N GLU A 105 15.31 12.23 17.48
CA GLU A 105 16.18 12.46 16.30
C GLU A 105 16.68 11.17 15.63
N HIS A 106 17.02 10.14 16.41
CA HIS A 106 17.53 8.87 15.91
C HIS A 106 16.58 7.68 16.09
N ASN A 107 15.29 7.97 16.32
CA ASN A 107 14.27 6.94 16.52
C ASN A 107 12.93 7.39 15.95
N ASP A 108 12.47 6.68 14.91
CA ASP A 108 11.21 6.92 14.23
C ASP A 108 10.22 5.77 14.41
N ASN A 109 10.35 4.98 15.47
CA ASN A 109 9.56 3.75 15.63
C ASN A 109 8.05 3.97 15.61
N ASN A 110 7.55 5.07 16.18
CA ASN A 110 6.12 5.37 16.16
C ASN A 110 5.65 5.78 14.77
N ARG A 111 6.45 6.59 14.06
CA ARG A 111 6.14 6.93 12.66
C ARG A 111 6.18 5.68 11.78
N ILE A 112 7.20 4.85 11.90
CA ILE A 112 7.32 3.59 11.15
C ILE A 112 6.09 2.70 11.39
N LYS A 113 5.71 2.45 12.63
CA LYS A 113 4.51 1.66 12.97
C LYS A 113 3.24 2.25 12.37
N ARG A 114 3.07 3.57 12.46
CA ARG A 114 1.91 4.28 11.89
C ARG A 114 1.81 4.09 10.38
N TYR A 115 2.91 4.23 9.66
CA TYR A 115 2.90 4.15 8.21
C TYR A 115 2.84 2.72 7.69
N ILE A 116 3.47 1.75 8.34
CA ILE A 116 3.31 0.32 8.01
C ILE A 116 1.85 -0.10 8.18
N ALA A 117 1.19 0.31 9.25
CA ALA A 117 -0.21 -0.04 9.50
C ALA A 117 -1.16 0.38 8.37
N LYS A 118 -0.84 1.47 7.64
CA LYS A 118 -1.68 2.02 6.57
C LYS A 118 -1.89 1.10 5.38
N TYR A 119 -0.97 0.17 5.13
CA TYR A 119 -1.05 -0.78 4.02
C TYR A 119 -0.95 -2.25 4.46
N THR A 120 -1.02 -2.50 5.78
CA THR A 120 -1.01 -3.85 6.34
C THR A 120 -2.24 -4.11 7.21
N ILE A 121 -2.16 -3.84 8.51
CA ILE A 121 -3.21 -4.23 9.46
C ILE A 121 -4.50 -3.40 9.30
N ASN A 122 -4.41 -2.10 9.03
CA ASN A 122 -5.60 -1.26 8.92
C ASN A 122 -6.51 -1.66 7.73
N PRO A 123 -6.02 -1.87 6.51
CA PRO A 123 -6.85 -2.42 5.44
C PRO A 123 -7.34 -3.84 5.75
N ALA A 124 -6.55 -4.68 6.43
CA ALA A 124 -7.00 -6.02 6.82
C ALA A 124 -8.20 -5.97 7.80
N ILE A 125 -8.20 -5.04 8.75
CA ILE A 125 -9.32 -4.78 9.64
C ILE A 125 -10.53 -4.29 8.83
N THR A 126 -10.34 -3.28 7.99
CA THR A 126 -11.41 -2.68 7.18
C THR A 126 -12.10 -3.72 6.29
N HIS A 127 -11.35 -4.65 5.74
CA HIS A 127 -11.89 -5.72 4.90
C HIS A 127 -12.37 -6.95 5.70
N GLY A 128 -12.26 -6.97 7.02
CA GLY A 128 -12.69 -8.09 7.87
C GLY A 128 -11.84 -9.35 7.70
N ILE A 129 -10.57 -9.22 7.37
CA ILE A 129 -9.64 -10.33 7.11
C ILE A 129 -8.41 -10.34 8.02
N SER A 130 -8.39 -9.50 9.05
CA SER A 130 -7.24 -9.33 9.95
C SER A 130 -6.92 -10.58 10.80
N GLU A 131 -7.83 -11.54 10.88
CA GLU A 131 -7.55 -12.84 11.51
C GLU A 131 -6.57 -13.70 10.68
N TYR A 132 -6.41 -13.37 9.38
CA TYR A 132 -5.63 -14.18 8.44
C TYR A 132 -4.40 -13.47 7.89
N VAL A 133 -4.43 -12.14 7.84
CA VAL A 133 -3.37 -11.31 7.23
C VAL A 133 -3.22 -9.97 7.95
N GLY A 134 -2.19 -9.21 7.61
CA GLY A 134 -2.00 -7.81 8.04
C GLY A 134 -1.05 -7.64 9.23
N SER A 135 -0.69 -8.71 9.92
CA SER A 135 0.31 -8.70 11.00
C SER A 135 1.08 -10.02 11.06
N ILE A 136 2.24 -10.00 11.69
CA ILE A 136 3.07 -11.19 11.89
C ILE A 136 2.69 -11.81 13.23
N GLU A 137 1.79 -12.79 13.17
CA GLU A 137 1.28 -13.50 14.33
C GLU A 137 1.11 -14.99 14.02
N PRO A 138 1.30 -15.89 15.01
CA PRO A 138 1.02 -17.31 14.81
C PRO A 138 -0.42 -17.55 14.36
N GLY A 139 -0.59 -18.41 13.35
CA GLY A 139 -1.90 -18.76 12.79
C GLY A 139 -2.32 -17.92 11.58
N LYS A 140 -1.63 -16.82 11.28
CA LYS A 140 -1.86 -16.04 10.06
C LYS A 140 -1.05 -16.57 8.88
N LEU A 141 -1.44 -16.17 7.67
CA LEU A 141 -0.65 -16.47 6.47
C LEU A 141 0.77 -15.88 6.61
N ALA A 142 1.77 -16.67 6.28
CA ALA A 142 3.15 -16.24 6.24
C ALA A 142 3.43 -15.39 4.99
N ASP A 143 2.80 -14.22 4.93
CA ASP A 143 3.04 -13.19 3.92
C ASP A 143 4.01 -12.18 4.53
N ILE A 144 5.30 -12.32 4.22
CA ILE A 144 6.39 -11.64 4.90
C ILE A 144 7.30 -10.97 3.88
N VAL A 145 7.75 -9.77 4.20
CA VAL A 145 8.74 -9.04 3.40
C VAL A 145 9.96 -8.77 4.27
N LEU A 146 11.14 -9.16 3.77
CA LEU A 146 12.42 -8.81 4.37
C LEU A 146 13.03 -7.61 3.63
N TRP A 147 13.52 -6.68 4.41
CA TRP A 147 14.14 -5.46 3.93
C TRP A 147 15.56 -5.33 4.48
N ASP A 148 16.50 -4.93 3.63
CA ASP A 148 17.68 -4.23 4.11
C ASP A 148 17.22 -2.86 4.66
N PRO A 149 17.60 -2.48 5.89
CA PRO A 149 17.20 -1.19 6.46
C PRO A 149 17.55 0.01 5.57
N ILE A 150 18.65 -0.04 4.82
CA ILE A 150 19.08 1.03 3.90
C ILE A 150 18.08 1.20 2.74
N PHE A 151 17.45 0.12 2.30
CA PHE A 151 16.50 0.10 1.18
C PHE A 151 15.04 -0.08 1.63
N PHE A 152 14.77 0.18 2.91
CA PHE A 152 13.44 0.00 3.47
C PHE A 152 12.37 0.78 2.71
N GLY A 153 11.28 0.09 2.36
CA GLY A 153 10.16 0.68 1.60
C GLY A 153 10.41 0.84 0.10
N VAL A 154 11.63 0.62 -0.38
CA VAL A 154 12.00 0.81 -1.79
C VAL A 154 12.29 -0.51 -2.48
N LYS A 155 13.21 -1.30 -1.92
CA LYS A 155 13.67 -2.55 -2.53
C LYS A 155 13.74 -3.66 -1.50
N PRO A 156 12.74 -4.56 -1.44
CA PRO A 156 12.81 -5.71 -0.54
C PRO A 156 13.84 -6.72 -1.01
N GLU A 157 14.52 -7.39 -0.07
CA GLU A 157 15.43 -8.50 -0.38
C GLU A 157 14.68 -9.78 -0.69
N LEU A 158 13.61 -10.02 0.06
CA LEU A 158 12.83 -11.26 -0.06
C LEU A 158 11.35 -10.99 0.18
N VAL A 159 10.50 -11.56 -0.66
CA VAL A 159 9.06 -11.60 -0.46
C VAL A 159 8.61 -13.04 -0.33
N VAL A 160 8.03 -13.36 0.80
CA VAL A 160 7.42 -14.67 1.09
C VAL A 160 5.91 -14.53 0.99
N LYS A 161 5.28 -15.45 0.30
CA LYS A 161 3.82 -15.53 0.16
C LYS A 161 3.31 -16.88 0.60
N GLY A 162 2.52 -16.90 1.68
CA GLY A 162 2.00 -18.15 2.24
C GLY A 162 3.09 -19.14 2.66
N GLY A 163 4.25 -18.64 3.11
CA GLY A 163 5.40 -19.46 3.52
C GLY A 163 6.35 -19.88 2.38
N LEU A 164 6.07 -19.52 1.12
CA LEU A 164 6.92 -19.82 -0.02
C LEU A 164 7.57 -18.54 -0.57
N ILE A 165 8.83 -18.65 -1.00
CA ILE A 165 9.54 -17.54 -1.62
C ILE A 165 8.84 -17.18 -2.94
N ASN A 166 8.34 -15.96 -3.03
CA ASN A 166 7.68 -15.44 -4.21
C ASN A 166 8.63 -14.66 -5.12
N SER A 167 9.47 -13.84 -4.51
CA SER A 167 10.49 -13.07 -5.20
C SER A 167 11.68 -12.79 -4.28
N ALA A 168 12.86 -12.67 -4.87
CA ALA A 168 14.11 -12.42 -4.15
C ALA A 168 15.09 -11.63 -5.01
N VAL A 169 16.04 -10.95 -4.36
CA VAL A 169 17.19 -10.34 -5.05
C VAL A 169 17.97 -11.44 -5.76
N ASN A 170 18.51 -11.14 -6.93
CA ASN A 170 19.21 -12.11 -7.76
C ASN A 170 20.70 -12.25 -7.37
N GLY A 171 20.97 -12.50 -6.09
CA GLY A 171 22.31 -12.67 -5.55
C GLY A 171 23.01 -11.36 -5.16
N ASP A 172 24.19 -11.49 -4.60
CA ASP A 172 25.02 -10.36 -4.19
C ASP A 172 25.85 -9.83 -5.36
N ALA A 173 26.23 -8.56 -5.29
CA ALA A 173 27.17 -7.97 -6.23
C ALA A 173 28.56 -8.62 -6.05
N ASN A 174 29.17 -9.01 -7.16
CA ASN A 174 30.52 -9.58 -7.20
C ASN A 174 31.23 -9.23 -8.51
N GLY A 175 32.39 -9.79 -8.76
CA GLY A 175 33.17 -9.51 -9.99
C GLY A 175 32.45 -9.89 -11.30
N SER A 176 31.52 -10.82 -11.26
CA SER A 176 30.70 -11.21 -12.43
C SER A 176 29.39 -10.41 -12.50
N ILE A 177 28.90 -9.91 -11.35
CA ILE A 177 27.68 -9.10 -11.22
C ILE A 177 28.05 -7.86 -10.43
N PRO A 178 28.51 -6.79 -11.09
CA PRO A 178 29.06 -5.59 -10.44
C PRO A 178 28.02 -4.78 -9.69
N THR A 179 26.74 -4.98 -9.98
CA THR A 179 25.62 -4.33 -9.27
C THR A 179 24.55 -5.36 -8.94
N SER A 180 23.94 -5.21 -7.76
CA SER A 180 22.74 -6.00 -7.44
C SER A 180 21.66 -5.73 -8.47
N GLU A 181 21.18 -6.77 -9.12
CA GLU A 181 20.07 -6.64 -10.06
C GLU A 181 18.77 -6.27 -9.33
N PRO A 182 17.86 -5.58 -10.03
CA PRO A 182 16.49 -5.45 -9.56
C PRO A 182 15.88 -6.80 -9.24
N MET A 183 14.95 -6.83 -8.30
CA MET A 183 14.24 -8.05 -7.95
C MET A 183 13.59 -8.67 -9.17
N LYS A 184 13.85 -9.97 -9.37
CA LYS A 184 13.24 -10.76 -10.44
C LYS A 184 12.44 -11.90 -9.85
N TYR A 185 11.30 -12.17 -10.46
CA TYR A 185 10.55 -13.38 -10.17
C TYR A 185 11.29 -14.57 -10.76
N ARG A 186 11.58 -15.55 -9.91
CA ARG A 186 12.17 -16.82 -10.35
C ARG A 186 11.09 -17.88 -10.44
N LYS A 187 11.06 -18.59 -11.54
CA LYS A 187 10.09 -19.69 -11.73
C LYS A 187 10.23 -20.76 -10.65
N MET A 188 11.44 -21.04 -10.17
CA MET A 188 11.69 -22.01 -9.09
C MET A 188 11.10 -21.58 -7.73
N TYR A 189 10.87 -20.29 -7.51
CA TYR A 189 10.23 -19.76 -6.32
C TYR A 189 8.75 -19.45 -6.56
N GLY A 190 8.32 -19.51 -7.81
CA GLY A 190 6.95 -19.22 -8.18
C GLY A 190 5.97 -20.20 -7.56
N GLN A 191 4.78 -19.70 -7.30
CA GLN A 191 3.66 -20.48 -6.75
C GLN A 191 2.93 -21.18 -7.89
N TYR A 192 3.51 -22.27 -8.39
CA TYR A 192 2.98 -23.03 -9.53
C TYR A 192 2.25 -24.30 -9.08
N GLY A 193 1.32 -24.75 -9.89
CA GLY A 193 0.61 -26.00 -9.68
C GLY A 193 -0.21 -26.01 -8.38
N GLY A 194 -0.15 -27.09 -7.60
CA GLY A 194 -0.90 -27.27 -6.36
C GLY A 194 -0.58 -26.23 -5.27
N ASN A 195 0.60 -25.65 -5.28
CA ASN A 195 1.02 -24.67 -4.28
C ASN A 195 0.24 -23.35 -4.37
N LEU A 196 -0.27 -22.98 -5.54
CA LEU A 196 -1.12 -21.81 -5.70
C LEU A 196 -2.36 -21.82 -4.79
N THR A 197 -2.89 -22.99 -4.50
CA THR A 197 -4.09 -23.14 -3.68
C THR A 197 -3.79 -23.05 -2.19
N SER A 198 -2.56 -23.36 -1.76
CA SER A 198 -2.14 -23.33 -0.35
C SER A 198 -1.60 -21.98 0.11
N THR A 199 -1.14 -21.13 -0.82
CA THR A 199 -0.47 -19.86 -0.52
C THR A 199 -1.39 -18.64 -0.51
N SER A 200 -2.67 -18.83 -0.80
CA SER A 200 -3.65 -17.74 -0.80
C SER A 200 -5.03 -18.20 -0.37
N MET A 201 -5.85 -17.26 0.05
CA MET A 201 -7.23 -17.48 0.48
C MET A 201 -8.20 -16.74 -0.43
N THR A 202 -9.43 -17.24 -0.52
CA THR A 202 -10.59 -16.54 -1.08
C THR A 202 -11.47 -16.10 0.05
N PHE A 203 -11.78 -14.82 0.12
CA PHE A 203 -12.66 -14.25 1.13
C PHE A 203 -14.03 -13.99 0.54
N VAL A 204 -15.08 -14.35 1.28
CA VAL A 204 -16.46 -14.20 0.85
C VAL A 204 -17.32 -13.67 1.99
N SER A 205 -18.51 -13.17 1.70
CA SER A 205 -19.45 -12.81 2.77
C SER A 205 -19.87 -14.05 3.56
N LYS A 206 -20.25 -13.87 4.82
CA LYS A 206 -20.74 -14.96 5.68
C LYS A 206 -21.91 -15.68 5.02
N THR A 207 -22.87 -14.95 4.47
CA THR A 207 -24.04 -15.52 3.77
C THR A 207 -23.63 -16.37 2.56
N ALA A 208 -22.69 -15.88 1.73
CA ALA A 208 -22.21 -16.65 0.59
C ALA A 208 -21.48 -17.93 1.03
N TYR A 209 -20.72 -17.87 2.11
CA TYR A 209 -20.04 -19.04 2.68
C TYR A 209 -21.03 -20.09 3.17
N GLU A 210 -22.04 -19.68 3.94
CA GLU A 210 -23.10 -20.56 4.46
C GLU A 210 -23.93 -21.17 3.33
N ASN A 211 -24.16 -20.45 2.24
CA ASN A 211 -24.87 -20.94 1.05
C ASN A 211 -23.98 -21.80 0.12
N GLY A 212 -22.75 -22.12 0.51
CA GLY A 212 -21.91 -23.06 -0.22
C GLY A 212 -21.33 -22.52 -1.54
N ILE A 213 -21.10 -21.21 -1.64
CA ILE A 213 -20.52 -20.55 -2.84
C ILE A 213 -19.22 -21.23 -3.33
N ASN A 214 -18.42 -21.74 -2.41
CA ASN A 214 -17.19 -22.45 -2.71
C ASN A 214 -17.41 -23.69 -3.59
N ARG A 215 -18.50 -24.42 -3.36
CA ARG A 215 -18.89 -25.59 -4.17
C ARG A 215 -19.52 -25.15 -5.49
N ALA A 216 -20.42 -24.17 -5.44
CA ALA A 216 -21.11 -23.66 -6.63
C ALA A 216 -20.13 -23.11 -7.68
N LEU A 217 -19.09 -22.41 -7.25
CA LEU A 217 -18.05 -21.84 -8.13
C LEU A 217 -16.80 -22.72 -8.27
N ASN A 218 -16.80 -23.92 -7.69
CA ASN A 218 -15.65 -24.84 -7.73
C ASN A 218 -14.31 -24.16 -7.33
N LEU A 219 -14.35 -23.37 -6.24
CA LEU A 219 -13.19 -22.63 -5.76
C LEU A 219 -12.12 -23.60 -5.23
N LYS A 220 -10.91 -23.50 -5.75
CA LYS A 220 -9.79 -24.39 -5.39
C LYS A 220 -8.98 -23.91 -4.19
N ARG A 221 -9.03 -22.61 -3.89
CA ARG A 221 -8.32 -22.01 -2.75
C ARG A 221 -9.12 -22.24 -1.46
N MET A 222 -8.44 -22.10 -0.33
CA MET A 222 -9.11 -22.07 0.96
C MET A 222 -10.08 -20.89 1.00
N VAL A 223 -11.36 -21.15 1.28
CA VAL A 223 -12.41 -20.12 1.37
C VAL A 223 -12.67 -19.80 2.83
N ARG A 224 -12.73 -18.51 3.16
CA ARG A 224 -13.04 -18.03 4.51
C ARG A 224 -14.08 -16.90 4.46
N PRO A 225 -15.00 -16.85 5.41
CA PRO A 225 -15.89 -15.71 5.54
C PRO A 225 -15.14 -14.50 6.10
N VAL A 226 -15.50 -13.30 5.61
CA VAL A 226 -15.04 -12.05 6.22
C VAL A 226 -15.73 -11.85 7.57
N LYS A 227 -15.02 -11.25 8.51
CA LYS A 227 -15.55 -10.89 9.82
C LYS A 227 -16.11 -9.47 9.78
N LYS A 228 -17.27 -9.28 10.37
CA LYS A 228 -17.82 -7.95 10.62
C LYS A 228 -17.27 -7.47 11.98
N TYR A 229 -16.64 -6.30 11.99
CA TYR A 229 -16.19 -5.61 13.21
C TYR A 229 -17.21 -4.55 13.62
#